data_275687e60ec44885604e8291ac984b59
#
_entry.id   275687e60ec44885604e8291ac984b59
#
_cell.length_a   1.000
_cell.length_b   1.000
_cell.length_c   1.000
_cell.angle_alpha   90.00
_cell.angle_beta   90.00
_cell.angle_gamma   90.00
#
_symmetry.space_group_name_H-M   'P 1'
#
loop_
_entity.id
_entity.type
_entity.pdbx_description
1 polymer ?
#
loop_
_entity_poly.entity_id
_entity_poly.type
_entity_poly.pdbx_seq_one_letter_code
_entity_poly.pdbx_strand_id
1 'polypeptide(L)'
;MVNYEKEILDCLLDKYESGKAFMNGEPSRRIMVHRSKIKSFRKAYENIDTKILFHDALQRLKDRDLINFSWEKYEAGNIVDEIWLNPDPERLLESCRRAGRKPKAQILRELEAVLDEALSSCRGRSSEGSDGLDLYRFLQRQKETIQEKKRVPRYFFADDPERNRALLRFLRELMFNDGEEMERVVSMRLYGDSKYFEHELKPKALSVLRAVAKEEQDCDLNDADLLLQRGIVRWPEVLEFRGSVQTESDDGEIADYAAQRYGAYLNTDALRHVRNVNVRGISRMITIENKANYIWYIQNHHHAQELVVYHGGCCSPMKGRWLRMLADAVRRQNPKAEFLHWSDIDAGGFRIFVQLKDHLIPEAAPWHMDVDTLVKYKARAVSLRTDSYRRLLEQMQKDPEYMVFRETLSCMLEQDIRLEQEAEIL
;
A
#
# COMPACT_ATOMS: atom_id res chain seq x y z
N MET A 1 -25.78 -21.12 -25.39
CA MET A 1 -27.09 -21.51 -24.83
C MET A 1 -27.12 -21.04 -23.39
N VAL A 2 -28.20 -20.41 -22.92
CA VAL A 2 -28.34 -19.90 -21.54
C VAL A 2 -28.45 -21.09 -20.60
N ASN A 3 -27.65 -21.12 -19.53
CA ASN A 3 -27.78 -22.12 -18.48
C ASN A 3 -28.71 -21.58 -17.36
N TYR A 4 -30.01 -21.83 -17.53
CA TYR A 4 -31.03 -21.35 -16.61
C TYR A 4 -30.87 -21.91 -15.18
N GLU A 5 -30.47 -23.18 -15.01
CA GLU A 5 -30.22 -23.73 -13.67
C GLU A 5 -29.18 -22.95 -12.92
N LYS A 6 -28.05 -22.66 -13.58
CA LYS A 6 -26.97 -21.86 -12.99
C LYS A 6 -27.44 -20.45 -12.63
N GLU A 7 -28.12 -19.74 -13.52
CA GLU A 7 -28.56 -18.38 -13.24
C GLU A 7 -29.57 -18.29 -12.10
N ILE A 8 -30.51 -19.26 -12.02
CA ILE A 8 -31.48 -19.35 -10.93
C ILE A 8 -30.75 -19.56 -9.59
N LEU A 9 -29.85 -20.55 -9.56
CA LEU A 9 -29.10 -20.87 -8.34
C LEU A 9 -28.16 -19.72 -7.93
N ASP A 10 -27.44 -19.10 -8.86
CA ASP A 10 -26.58 -17.96 -8.55
C ASP A 10 -27.37 -16.81 -7.92
N CYS A 11 -28.53 -16.46 -8.49
CA CYS A 11 -29.38 -15.40 -7.95
C CYS A 11 -29.89 -15.69 -6.53
N LEU A 12 -30.28 -16.92 -6.26
CA LEU A 12 -30.77 -17.36 -4.95
C LEU A 12 -29.65 -17.45 -3.91
N LEU A 13 -28.48 -17.99 -4.30
CA LEU A 13 -27.31 -18.10 -3.44
C LEU A 13 -26.74 -16.72 -3.09
N ASP A 14 -26.68 -15.79 -4.04
CA ASP A 14 -26.24 -14.41 -3.77
C ASP A 14 -27.15 -13.73 -2.73
N LYS A 15 -28.46 -13.94 -2.84
CA LYS A 15 -29.41 -13.43 -1.86
C LYS A 15 -29.25 -14.07 -0.49
N TYR A 16 -29.01 -15.38 -0.43
CA TYR A 16 -28.73 -16.10 0.81
C TYR A 16 -27.47 -15.56 1.47
N GLU A 17 -26.36 -15.52 0.73
CA GLU A 17 -25.03 -15.13 1.23
C GLU A 17 -24.90 -13.65 1.57
N SER A 18 -25.83 -12.81 1.13
CA SER A 18 -25.96 -11.40 1.54
C SER A 18 -27.00 -11.17 2.65
N GLY A 19 -27.77 -12.20 3.01
CA GLY A 19 -28.89 -12.11 3.94
C GLY A 19 -28.50 -12.30 5.41
N LYS A 20 -29.42 -11.89 6.31
CA LYS A 20 -29.25 -12.04 7.78
C LYS A 20 -29.07 -13.50 8.22
N ALA A 21 -29.67 -14.45 7.51
CA ALA A 21 -29.52 -15.86 7.79
C ALA A 21 -28.08 -16.34 7.70
N PHE A 22 -27.36 -15.92 6.66
CA PHE A 22 -25.95 -16.22 6.51
C PHE A 22 -25.08 -15.48 7.53
N MET A 23 -25.44 -14.22 7.84
CA MET A 23 -24.67 -13.39 8.78
C MET A 23 -24.75 -13.91 10.21
N ASN A 24 -25.97 -14.26 10.68
CA ASN A 24 -26.24 -14.53 12.10
C ASN A 24 -26.43 -16.02 12.40
N GLY A 25 -26.49 -16.88 11.37
CA GLY A 25 -26.82 -18.32 11.54
C GLY A 25 -28.26 -18.56 11.98
N GLU A 26 -29.15 -17.58 11.90
CA GLU A 26 -30.52 -17.71 12.32
C GLU A 26 -31.38 -18.34 11.22
N PRO A 27 -32.34 -19.24 11.55
CA PRO A 27 -33.30 -19.69 10.57
C PRO A 27 -34.14 -18.52 10.10
N SER A 28 -33.99 -18.16 8.83
CA SER A 28 -34.63 -17.00 8.28
C SER A 28 -35.94 -17.28 7.58
N ARG A 29 -36.70 -16.21 7.34
CA ARG A 29 -37.74 -16.15 6.33
C ARG A 29 -37.27 -16.79 5.02
N ARG A 30 -38.16 -17.34 4.21
CA ARG A 30 -37.83 -17.92 2.90
C ARG A 30 -36.85 -17.07 2.10
N ILE A 31 -35.78 -17.68 1.63
CA ILE A 31 -34.81 -17.04 0.72
C ILE A 31 -35.45 -17.12 -0.67
N MET A 32 -36.14 -16.06 -1.04
CA MET A 32 -36.94 -16.02 -2.26
C MET A 32 -36.56 -14.87 -3.15
N VAL A 33 -36.64 -15.04 -4.45
CA VAL A 33 -36.51 -14.02 -5.47
C VAL A 33 -37.72 -14.01 -6.39
N HIS A 34 -38.14 -12.83 -6.75
CA HIS A 34 -39.12 -12.68 -7.84
C HIS A 34 -38.43 -12.95 -9.18
N ARG A 35 -39.14 -13.54 -10.12
CA ARG A 35 -38.65 -13.91 -11.47
C ARG A 35 -37.83 -12.82 -12.16
N SER A 36 -38.22 -11.55 -12.00
CA SER A 36 -37.56 -10.41 -12.66
C SER A 36 -36.10 -10.18 -12.23
N LYS A 37 -35.64 -10.83 -11.16
CA LYS A 37 -34.24 -10.77 -10.68
C LYS A 37 -33.32 -11.73 -11.43
N ILE A 38 -33.85 -12.68 -12.17
CA ILE A 38 -33.07 -13.60 -13.01
C ILE A 38 -32.73 -12.88 -14.32
N LYS A 39 -31.43 -12.80 -14.63
CA LYS A 39 -30.93 -12.01 -15.77
C LYS A 39 -31.58 -12.35 -17.10
N SER A 40 -31.74 -13.63 -17.39
CA SER A 40 -32.32 -14.11 -18.64
C SER A 40 -33.84 -14.31 -18.61
N PHE A 41 -34.53 -13.87 -17.55
CA PHE A 41 -35.96 -14.05 -17.39
C PHE A 41 -36.75 -13.52 -18.59
N ARG A 42 -36.48 -12.29 -19.05
CA ARG A 42 -37.20 -11.72 -20.22
C ARG A 42 -36.99 -12.57 -21.46
N LYS A 43 -35.75 -13.01 -21.75
CA LYS A 43 -35.43 -13.88 -22.91
C LYS A 43 -36.12 -15.24 -22.77
N ALA A 44 -36.29 -15.75 -21.57
CA ALA A 44 -36.96 -17.03 -21.33
C ALA A 44 -38.44 -16.99 -21.77
N TYR A 45 -39.10 -15.84 -21.71
CA TYR A 45 -40.51 -15.67 -22.09
C TYR A 45 -40.72 -15.00 -23.47
N GLU A 46 -39.64 -14.81 -24.27
CA GLU A 46 -39.75 -14.27 -25.63
C GLU A 46 -40.38 -15.25 -26.62
N ASN A 47 -40.16 -16.53 -26.44
CA ASN A 47 -40.75 -17.59 -27.28
C ASN A 47 -41.03 -18.86 -26.48
N ILE A 48 -41.81 -19.80 -27.10
CA ILE A 48 -42.25 -21.03 -26.47
C ILE A 48 -41.08 -21.95 -26.11
N ASP A 49 -40.07 -22.07 -26.96
CA ASP A 49 -38.95 -23.00 -26.75
C ASP A 49 -38.08 -22.59 -25.57
N THR A 50 -37.73 -21.29 -25.47
CA THR A 50 -36.96 -20.77 -24.35
C THR A 50 -37.72 -20.83 -23.04
N LYS A 51 -39.04 -20.65 -23.07
CA LYS A 51 -39.94 -20.80 -21.91
C LYS A 51 -39.97 -22.24 -21.40
N ILE A 52 -40.11 -23.22 -22.32
CA ILE A 52 -40.04 -24.62 -21.93
C ILE A 52 -38.73 -24.96 -21.29
N LEU A 53 -37.60 -24.54 -21.83
CA LEU A 53 -36.27 -24.76 -21.29
C LEU A 53 -36.10 -24.15 -19.87
N PHE A 54 -36.67 -22.95 -19.66
CA PHE A 54 -36.65 -22.30 -18.35
C PHE A 54 -37.52 -23.06 -17.30
N HIS A 55 -38.75 -23.47 -17.68
CA HIS A 55 -39.62 -24.24 -16.82
C HIS A 55 -39.04 -25.64 -16.51
N ASP A 56 -38.44 -26.30 -17.50
CA ASP A 56 -37.74 -27.58 -17.29
C ASP A 56 -36.56 -27.42 -16.32
N ALA A 57 -35.81 -26.31 -16.40
CA ALA A 57 -34.75 -26.03 -15.43
C ALA A 57 -35.30 -25.87 -14.00
N LEU A 58 -36.39 -25.13 -13.83
CA LEU A 58 -37.07 -24.99 -12.54
C LEU A 58 -37.56 -26.34 -12.00
N GLN A 59 -38.19 -27.16 -12.85
CA GLN A 59 -38.70 -28.46 -12.46
C GLN A 59 -37.56 -29.41 -12.04
N ARG A 60 -36.48 -29.49 -12.81
CA ARG A 60 -35.29 -30.30 -12.45
C ARG A 60 -34.65 -29.86 -11.13
N LEU A 61 -34.60 -28.57 -10.83
CA LEU A 61 -34.10 -28.08 -9.55
C LEU A 61 -35.05 -28.39 -8.39
N LYS A 62 -36.37 -28.34 -8.64
CA LYS A 62 -37.41 -28.72 -7.67
C LYS A 62 -37.40 -30.21 -7.39
N ASP A 63 -37.31 -31.06 -8.42
CA ASP A 63 -37.27 -32.53 -8.25
C ASP A 63 -36.07 -33.01 -7.44
N ARG A 64 -35.01 -32.20 -7.40
CA ARG A 64 -33.82 -32.39 -6.56
C ARG A 64 -33.95 -31.75 -5.17
N ASP A 65 -35.09 -31.16 -4.88
CA ASP A 65 -35.37 -30.48 -3.61
C ASP A 65 -34.38 -29.30 -3.32
N LEU A 66 -33.82 -28.67 -4.38
CA LEU A 66 -32.92 -27.55 -4.23
C LEU A 66 -33.65 -26.22 -4.15
N ILE A 67 -34.77 -26.11 -4.85
CA ILE A 67 -35.65 -24.96 -4.87
C ILE A 67 -37.13 -25.37 -4.80
N ASN A 68 -37.96 -24.37 -4.58
CA ASN A 68 -39.39 -24.47 -4.91
C ASN A 68 -39.82 -23.14 -5.56
N PHE A 69 -40.97 -23.10 -6.20
CA PHE A 69 -41.48 -21.92 -6.86
C PHE A 69 -43.01 -21.86 -6.87
N SER A 70 -43.57 -20.67 -7.09
CA SER A 70 -44.99 -20.41 -7.28
C SER A 70 -45.29 -19.88 -8.67
N TRP A 71 -46.51 -20.10 -9.10
CA TRP A 71 -47.03 -19.50 -10.31
C TRP A 71 -47.71 -18.17 -10.00
N GLU A 72 -47.72 -17.27 -10.96
CA GLU A 72 -48.49 -16.03 -10.88
C GLU A 72 -49.99 -16.35 -10.80
N LYS A 73 -50.73 -15.51 -10.08
CA LYS A 73 -52.15 -15.71 -9.85
C LYS A 73 -52.89 -15.80 -11.19
N TYR A 74 -53.62 -16.87 -11.40
CA TYR A 74 -54.33 -17.25 -12.61
C TYR A 74 -53.46 -17.68 -13.80
N GLU A 75 -52.15 -17.80 -13.62
CA GLU A 75 -51.16 -18.14 -14.65
C GLU A 75 -50.42 -19.47 -14.33
N ALA A 76 -51.11 -20.39 -13.65
CA ALA A 76 -50.53 -21.68 -13.27
C ALA A 76 -50.05 -22.48 -14.51
N GLY A 77 -48.80 -22.91 -14.52
CA GLY A 77 -48.15 -23.57 -15.67
C GLY A 77 -47.68 -22.60 -16.75
N ASN A 78 -48.01 -21.32 -16.66
CA ASN A 78 -47.70 -20.32 -17.68
C ASN A 78 -46.60 -19.32 -17.25
N ILE A 79 -46.79 -18.67 -16.11
CA ILE A 79 -45.86 -17.65 -15.64
C ILE A 79 -45.45 -17.91 -14.20
N VAL A 80 -44.16 -18.07 -13.94
CA VAL A 80 -43.59 -18.22 -12.60
C VAL A 80 -43.55 -16.85 -11.90
N ASP A 81 -43.92 -16.82 -10.63
CA ASP A 81 -43.89 -15.62 -9.80
C ASP A 81 -42.65 -15.51 -8.95
N GLU A 82 -42.57 -16.39 -7.94
CA GLU A 82 -41.47 -16.39 -6.98
C GLU A 82 -40.76 -17.74 -6.96
N ILE A 83 -39.45 -17.70 -6.71
CA ILE A 83 -38.58 -18.87 -6.60
C ILE A 83 -37.85 -18.77 -5.26
N TRP A 84 -37.78 -19.82 -4.50
CA TRP A 84 -37.08 -19.85 -3.21
C TRP A 84 -36.15 -21.05 -3.08
N LEU A 85 -35.05 -20.81 -2.38
CA LEU A 85 -33.99 -21.78 -2.12
C LEU A 85 -34.39 -22.68 -0.94
N ASN A 86 -34.03 -23.95 -1.01
CA ASN A 86 -34.09 -24.85 0.16
C ASN A 86 -32.92 -24.50 1.10
N PRO A 87 -33.17 -24.10 2.37
CA PRO A 87 -32.14 -23.67 3.30
C PRO A 87 -31.37 -24.81 3.97
N ASP A 88 -31.72 -26.05 3.68
CA ASP A 88 -31.02 -27.21 4.23
C ASP A 88 -29.52 -27.18 3.83
N PRO A 89 -28.58 -27.43 4.78
CA PRO A 89 -27.13 -27.32 4.51
C PRO A 89 -26.64 -28.21 3.38
N GLU A 90 -27.16 -29.43 3.24
CA GLU A 90 -26.77 -30.36 2.17
C GLU A 90 -27.30 -29.87 0.82
N ARG A 91 -28.52 -29.31 0.80
CA ARG A 91 -29.15 -28.72 -0.39
C ARG A 91 -28.45 -27.43 -0.83
N LEU A 92 -28.03 -26.62 0.12
CA LEU A 92 -27.19 -25.42 -0.16
C LEU A 92 -25.85 -25.81 -0.79
N LEU A 93 -25.19 -26.82 -0.25
CA LEU A 93 -23.92 -27.33 -0.81
C LEU A 93 -24.10 -27.88 -2.22
N GLU A 94 -25.16 -28.64 -2.47
CA GLU A 94 -25.47 -29.18 -3.79
C GLU A 94 -25.82 -28.03 -4.77
N SER A 95 -26.56 -27.04 -4.31
CA SER A 95 -26.87 -25.82 -5.12
C SER A 95 -25.61 -25.10 -5.56
N CYS A 96 -24.62 -24.94 -4.65
CA CYS A 96 -23.33 -24.36 -4.99
C CYS A 96 -22.57 -25.19 -6.02
N ARG A 97 -22.53 -26.53 -5.87
CA ARG A 97 -21.87 -27.42 -6.85
C ARG A 97 -22.47 -27.29 -8.25
N ARG A 98 -23.80 -27.27 -8.36
CA ARG A 98 -24.50 -27.13 -9.65
C ARG A 98 -24.32 -25.76 -10.26
N ALA A 99 -24.24 -24.72 -9.45
CA ALA A 99 -23.90 -23.39 -9.91
C ALA A 99 -22.42 -23.27 -10.32
N GLY A 100 -21.60 -24.28 -10.01
CA GLY A 100 -20.15 -24.26 -10.30
C GLY A 100 -19.40 -23.23 -9.45
N ARG A 101 -19.83 -23.02 -8.19
CA ARG A 101 -19.18 -22.08 -7.26
C ARG A 101 -18.93 -22.72 -5.90
N LYS A 102 -17.91 -22.25 -5.20
CA LYS A 102 -17.68 -22.62 -3.81
C LYS A 102 -18.66 -21.90 -2.88
N PRO A 103 -19.13 -22.56 -1.80
CA PRO A 103 -19.90 -21.90 -0.75
C PRO A 103 -19.08 -20.76 -0.12
N LYS A 104 -19.68 -19.59 0.06
CA LYS A 104 -19.03 -18.44 0.69
C LYS A 104 -18.47 -18.74 2.08
N ALA A 105 -19.18 -19.55 2.88
CA ALA A 105 -18.70 -19.99 4.18
C ALA A 105 -17.39 -20.79 4.10
N GLN A 106 -17.20 -21.56 3.04
CA GLN A 106 -15.95 -22.28 2.79
C GLN A 106 -14.83 -21.32 2.40
N ILE A 107 -15.10 -20.39 1.47
CA ILE A 107 -14.13 -19.35 1.06
C ILE A 107 -13.63 -18.56 2.27
N LEU A 108 -14.53 -18.14 3.17
CA LEU A 108 -14.15 -17.38 4.36
C LEU A 108 -13.30 -18.21 5.32
N ARG A 109 -13.65 -19.48 5.57
CA ARG A 109 -12.85 -20.37 6.41
C ARG A 109 -11.46 -20.64 5.84
N GLU A 110 -11.35 -20.85 4.53
CA GLU A 110 -10.05 -21.02 3.85
C GLU A 110 -9.18 -19.77 4.00
N LEU A 111 -9.76 -18.58 3.83
CA LEU A 111 -9.03 -17.31 4.01
C LEU A 111 -8.63 -17.07 5.48
N GLU A 112 -9.53 -17.35 6.45
CA GLU A 112 -9.21 -17.27 7.88
C GLU A 112 -8.04 -18.19 8.25
N ALA A 113 -8.04 -19.42 7.76
CA ALA A 113 -6.97 -20.38 8.01
C ALA A 113 -5.62 -19.89 7.47
N VAL A 114 -5.60 -19.33 6.27
CA VAL A 114 -4.38 -18.76 5.66
C VAL A 114 -3.88 -17.52 6.43
N LEU A 115 -4.80 -16.67 6.93
CA LEU A 115 -4.44 -15.54 7.78
C LEU A 115 -3.88 -16.01 9.14
N ASP A 116 -4.47 -17.05 9.75
CA ASP A 116 -3.98 -17.62 11.00
C ASP A 116 -2.59 -18.23 10.87
N GLU A 117 -2.31 -18.93 9.77
CA GLU A 117 -1.00 -19.46 9.46
C GLU A 117 0.04 -18.32 9.38
N ALA A 118 -0.29 -17.24 8.65
CA ALA A 118 0.59 -16.10 8.49
C ALA A 118 0.84 -15.37 9.84
N LEU A 119 -0.20 -15.07 10.61
CA LEU A 119 -0.10 -14.37 11.88
C LEU A 119 0.62 -15.21 12.95
N SER A 120 0.40 -16.53 12.98
CA SER A 120 1.06 -17.43 13.91
C SER A 120 2.56 -17.52 13.66
N SER A 121 2.98 -17.50 12.41
CA SER A 121 4.40 -17.52 12.03
C SER A 121 5.16 -16.24 12.41
N CYS A 122 4.45 -15.16 12.73
CA CYS A 122 5.01 -13.90 13.20
C CYS A 122 5.15 -13.83 14.74
N ARG A 123 4.48 -14.73 15.48
CA ARG A 123 4.58 -14.77 16.95
C ARG A 123 5.99 -15.20 17.38
N GLY A 124 6.66 -14.36 18.15
CA GLY A 124 8.00 -14.65 18.71
C GLY A 124 9.16 -13.98 17.96
N ARG A 125 8.91 -13.33 16.82
CA ARG A 125 9.86 -12.40 16.21
C ARG A 125 9.41 -10.99 16.56
N SER A 126 9.88 -10.47 17.68
CA SER A 126 9.74 -9.03 17.98
C SER A 126 10.60 -8.26 16.98
N SER A 127 9.95 -7.68 15.97
CA SER A 127 10.60 -6.63 15.18
C SER A 127 10.76 -5.42 16.10
N GLU A 128 11.97 -5.02 16.42
CA GLU A 128 12.26 -3.77 17.11
C GLU A 128 11.95 -2.53 16.27
N GLY A 129 11.40 -2.71 15.03
CA GLY A 129 10.97 -1.65 14.12
C GLY A 129 9.44 -1.48 14.09
N SER A 130 8.98 -0.25 14.08
CA SER A 130 7.55 0.13 14.00
C SER A 130 6.83 -0.46 12.77
N ASP A 131 7.51 -0.55 11.65
CA ASP A 131 6.97 -0.85 10.32
C ASP A 131 6.36 -2.25 10.17
N GLY A 132 6.93 -3.27 10.82
CA GLY A 132 6.39 -4.63 10.81
C GLY A 132 5.13 -4.79 11.66
N LEU A 133 5.02 -3.99 12.72
CA LEU A 133 3.90 -4.06 13.66
C LEU A 133 2.60 -3.55 13.04
N ASP A 134 2.66 -2.53 12.19
CA ASP A 134 1.47 -1.95 11.56
C ASP A 134 0.84 -2.88 10.53
N LEU A 135 1.67 -3.52 9.73
CA LEU A 135 1.21 -4.55 8.79
C LEU A 135 0.60 -5.75 9.53
N TYR A 136 1.20 -6.18 10.64
CA TYR A 136 0.65 -7.23 11.49
C TYR A 136 -0.72 -6.84 12.05
N ARG A 137 -0.85 -5.65 12.64
CA ARG A 137 -2.12 -5.11 13.17
C ARG A 137 -3.18 -4.99 12.07
N PHE A 138 -2.77 -4.55 10.88
CA PHE A 138 -3.66 -4.48 9.73
C PHE A 138 -4.24 -5.87 9.40
N LEU A 139 -3.41 -6.90 9.31
CA LEU A 139 -3.87 -8.27 9.00
C LEU A 139 -4.79 -8.83 10.08
N GLN A 140 -4.52 -8.54 11.37
CA GLN A 140 -5.43 -8.91 12.46
C GLN A 140 -6.82 -8.28 12.28
N ARG A 141 -6.90 -6.98 11.98
CA ARG A 141 -8.17 -6.29 11.72
C ARG A 141 -8.91 -6.85 10.50
N GLN A 142 -8.17 -7.28 9.46
CA GLN A 142 -8.82 -7.94 8.32
C GLN A 142 -9.46 -9.26 8.72
N LYS A 143 -8.83 -10.05 9.59
CA LYS A 143 -9.42 -11.29 10.15
C LYS A 143 -10.68 -10.99 10.95
N GLU A 144 -10.66 -10.01 11.85
CA GLU A 144 -11.84 -9.55 12.59
C GLU A 144 -12.98 -9.14 11.65
N THR A 145 -12.65 -8.39 10.59
CA THR A 145 -13.61 -7.98 9.56
C THR A 145 -14.27 -9.17 8.85
N ILE A 146 -13.53 -10.26 8.58
CA ILE A 146 -14.08 -11.48 8.00
C ILE A 146 -15.08 -12.10 8.96
N GLN A 147 -14.72 -12.20 10.24
CA GLN A 147 -15.56 -12.80 11.28
C GLN A 147 -16.86 -12.02 11.54
N GLU A 148 -16.76 -10.70 11.60
CA GLU A 148 -17.88 -9.81 11.85
C GLU A 148 -18.79 -9.61 10.63
N LYS A 149 -18.19 -9.33 9.46
CA LYS A 149 -18.94 -8.92 8.25
C LYS A 149 -19.21 -10.05 7.28
N LYS A 150 -18.70 -11.26 7.55
CA LYS A 150 -18.86 -12.45 6.71
C LYS A 150 -18.64 -12.17 5.21
N ARG A 151 -17.57 -11.42 4.91
CA ARG A 151 -17.19 -11.06 3.53
C ARG A 151 -15.69 -11.10 3.37
N VAL A 152 -15.25 -11.44 2.16
CA VAL A 152 -13.82 -11.33 1.77
C VAL A 152 -13.45 -9.86 1.66
N PRO A 153 -12.44 -9.37 2.41
CA PRO A 153 -11.93 -8.02 2.24
C PRO A 153 -11.34 -7.83 0.83
N ARG A 154 -11.46 -6.63 0.30
CA ARG A 154 -10.98 -6.28 -1.06
C ARG A 154 -9.49 -6.54 -1.30
N TYR A 155 -8.73 -6.68 -0.24
CA TYR A 155 -7.28 -6.88 -0.25
C TYR A 155 -6.87 -8.30 -0.64
N PHE A 156 -7.80 -9.26 -0.58
CA PHE A 156 -7.54 -10.67 -0.85
C PHE A 156 -8.26 -11.15 -2.12
N PHE A 157 -7.83 -12.31 -2.61
CA PHE A 157 -8.48 -13.01 -3.71
C PHE A 157 -9.70 -13.76 -3.15
N ALA A 158 -10.86 -13.62 -3.81
CA ALA A 158 -12.12 -14.11 -3.26
C ALA A 158 -12.21 -15.64 -3.20
N ASP A 159 -11.63 -16.35 -4.16
CA ASP A 159 -11.72 -17.80 -4.29
C ASP A 159 -10.38 -18.42 -4.73
N ASP A 160 -9.31 -17.94 -4.15
CA ASP A 160 -7.98 -18.46 -4.45
C ASP A 160 -7.11 -18.47 -3.17
N PRO A 161 -7.22 -19.51 -2.35
CA PRO A 161 -6.46 -19.64 -1.11
C PRO A 161 -4.95 -19.73 -1.36
N GLU A 162 -4.52 -20.31 -2.50
CA GLU A 162 -3.09 -20.43 -2.82
C GLU A 162 -2.47 -19.06 -3.15
N ARG A 163 -3.18 -18.22 -3.95
CA ARG A 163 -2.71 -16.85 -4.19
C ARG A 163 -2.76 -16.01 -2.91
N ASN A 164 -3.74 -16.21 -2.03
CA ASN A 164 -3.76 -15.56 -0.72
C ASN A 164 -2.59 -16.00 0.15
N ARG A 165 -2.24 -17.29 0.16
CA ARG A 165 -1.05 -17.81 0.86
C ARG A 165 0.24 -17.21 0.30
N ALA A 166 0.36 -17.13 -1.03
CA ALA A 166 1.49 -16.48 -1.69
C ALA A 166 1.59 -14.98 -1.33
N LEU A 167 0.46 -14.25 -1.37
CA LEU A 167 0.42 -12.84 -0.97
C LEU A 167 0.84 -12.64 0.49
N LEU A 168 0.31 -13.42 1.41
CA LEU A 168 0.65 -13.32 2.83
C LEU A 168 2.10 -13.71 3.11
N ARG A 169 2.66 -14.65 2.35
CA ARG A 169 4.09 -14.98 2.43
C ARG A 169 4.96 -13.78 2.05
N PHE A 170 4.61 -13.05 0.99
CA PHE A 170 5.30 -11.82 0.62
C PHE A 170 5.16 -10.73 1.69
N LEU A 171 3.93 -10.46 2.15
CA LEU A 171 3.69 -9.45 3.18
C LEU A 171 4.44 -9.76 4.48
N ARG A 172 4.56 -11.03 4.83
CA ARG A 172 5.38 -11.46 5.98
C ARG A 172 6.86 -11.15 5.79
N GLU A 173 7.43 -11.39 4.59
CA GLU A 173 8.82 -11.00 4.31
C GLU A 173 9.02 -9.50 4.56
N LEU A 174 8.08 -8.66 4.11
CA LEU A 174 8.14 -7.20 4.32
C LEU A 174 8.15 -6.79 5.80
N MET A 175 7.50 -7.57 6.69
CA MET A 175 7.48 -7.26 8.12
C MET A 175 8.87 -7.39 8.78
N PHE A 176 9.76 -8.18 8.21
CA PHE A 176 11.06 -8.51 8.79
C PHE A 176 12.24 -8.09 7.90
N ASN A 177 11.96 -7.37 6.82
CA ASN A 177 13.00 -6.91 5.91
C ASN A 177 13.62 -5.60 6.45
N ASP A 178 14.85 -5.68 6.90
CA ASP A 178 15.68 -4.54 7.34
C ASP A 178 16.71 -4.12 6.28
N GLY A 179 16.69 -4.79 5.13
CA GLY A 179 17.62 -4.61 4.03
C GLY A 179 16.97 -4.08 2.77
N GLU A 180 17.68 -4.28 1.67
CA GLU A 180 17.22 -3.97 0.31
C GLU A 180 17.35 -5.23 -0.55
N GLU A 181 16.26 -5.58 -1.25
CA GLU A 181 16.22 -6.76 -2.12
C GLU A 181 15.45 -6.43 -3.41
N MET A 182 15.96 -6.90 -4.53
CA MET A 182 15.31 -6.65 -5.83
C MET A 182 13.99 -7.42 -5.96
N GLU A 183 12.92 -6.77 -6.41
CA GLU A 183 11.58 -7.34 -6.60
C GLU A 183 11.60 -8.70 -7.32
N ARG A 184 12.40 -8.82 -8.40
CA ARG A 184 12.52 -10.07 -9.16
C ARG A 184 13.26 -11.17 -8.42
N VAL A 185 14.21 -10.82 -7.58
CA VAL A 185 14.96 -11.78 -6.76
C VAL A 185 14.05 -12.34 -5.66
N VAL A 186 13.30 -11.47 -4.99
CA VAL A 186 12.27 -11.88 -4.02
C VAL A 186 11.24 -12.80 -4.66
N SER A 187 10.72 -12.43 -5.84
CA SER A 187 9.74 -13.24 -6.57
C SER A 187 10.30 -14.62 -6.91
N MET A 188 11.54 -14.68 -7.41
CA MET A 188 12.19 -15.95 -7.72
C MET A 188 12.41 -16.81 -6.49
N ARG A 189 12.88 -16.21 -5.38
CA ARG A 189 13.14 -16.90 -4.11
C ARG A 189 11.84 -17.45 -3.48
N LEU A 190 10.76 -16.70 -3.51
CA LEU A 190 9.51 -17.08 -2.88
C LEU A 190 8.66 -18.05 -3.73
N TYR A 191 8.69 -17.89 -5.04
CA TYR A 191 7.71 -18.54 -5.94
C TYR A 191 8.35 -19.37 -7.06
N GLY A 192 9.66 -19.31 -7.26
CA GLY A 192 10.33 -19.98 -8.38
C GLY A 192 10.11 -19.32 -9.75
N ASP A 193 9.46 -18.16 -9.78
CA ASP A 193 9.19 -17.35 -10.98
C ASP A 193 9.49 -15.88 -10.68
N SER A 194 10.41 -15.30 -11.44
CA SER A 194 10.85 -13.91 -11.24
C SER A 194 9.78 -12.85 -11.54
N LYS A 195 8.70 -13.22 -12.24
CA LYS A 195 7.61 -12.32 -12.62
C LYS A 195 6.30 -12.60 -11.89
N TYR A 196 6.21 -13.67 -11.11
CA TYR A 196 4.98 -14.08 -10.44
C TYR A 196 4.44 -12.96 -9.54
N PHE A 197 5.30 -12.33 -8.73
CA PHE A 197 4.89 -11.20 -7.90
C PHE A 197 4.34 -10.05 -8.74
N GLU A 198 5.07 -9.62 -9.77
CA GLU A 198 4.70 -8.49 -10.63
C GLU A 198 3.32 -8.71 -11.27
N HIS A 199 3.06 -9.90 -11.83
CA HIS A 199 1.84 -10.16 -12.61
C HIS A 199 0.65 -10.57 -11.74
N GLU A 200 0.88 -11.35 -10.66
CA GLU A 200 -0.18 -12.01 -9.94
C GLU A 200 -0.52 -11.36 -8.59
N LEU A 201 0.47 -10.81 -7.88
CA LEU A 201 0.29 -10.38 -6.50
C LEU A 201 0.42 -8.89 -6.27
N LYS A 202 1.24 -8.20 -7.06
CA LYS A 202 1.61 -6.79 -6.86
C LYS A 202 0.41 -5.84 -6.66
N PRO A 203 -0.68 -5.91 -7.45
CA PRO A 203 -1.83 -5.02 -7.23
C PRO A 203 -2.48 -5.20 -5.85
N LYS A 204 -2.54 -6.44 -5.34
CA LYS A 204 -3.09 -6.72 -4.00
C LYS A 204 -2.12 -6.31 -2.90
N ALA A 205 -0.83 -6.60 -3.05
CA ALA A 205 0.21 -6.18 -2.11
C ALA A 205 0.21 -4.64 -1.95
N LEU A 206 0.22 -3.91 -3.05
CA LEU A 206 0.13 -2.45 -3.05
C LEU A 206 -1.18 -1.94 -2.43
N SER A 207 -2.31 -2.61 -2.67
CA SER A 207 -3.57 -2.27 -2.01
C SER A 207 -3.51 -2.39 -0.49
N VAL A 208 -2.80 -3.41 0.02
CA VAL A 208 -2.54 -3.57 1.46
C VAL A 208 -1.61 -2.47 1.97
N LEU A 209 -0.47 -2.26 1.32
CA LEU A 209 0.52 -1.25 1.73
C LEU A 209 -0.07 0.16 1.75
N ARG A 210 -0.87 0.53 0.74
CA ARG A 210 -1.60 1.81 0.75
C ARG A 210 -2.60 1.93 1.89
N ALA A 211 -3.24 0.83 2.29
CA ALA A 211 -4.18 0.88 3.39
C ALA A 211 -3.47 1.06 4.73
N VAL A 212 -2.31 0.43 4.90
CA VAL A 212 -1.44 0.63 6.06
C VAL A 212 -0.93 2.08 6.09
N ALA A 213 -0.34 2.57 5.00
CA ALA A 213 0.16 3.94 4.90
C ALA A 213 -0.92 5.01 5.15
N LYS A 214 -2.17 4.78 4.73
CA LYS A 214 -3.28 5.71 5.01
C LYS A 214 -3.63 5.80 6.49
N GLU A 215 -3.46 4.73 7.24
CA GLU A 215 -3.67 4.73 8.68
C GLU A 215 -2.56 5.52 9.40
N GLU A 216 -1.36 5.59 8.81
CA GLU A 216 -0.21 6.38 9.25
C GLU A 216 -0.21 7.82 8.69
N GLN A 217 -1.28 8.25 8.00
CA GLN A 217 -1.43 9.55 7.33
C GLN A 217 -0.50 9.79 6.12
N ASP A 218 0.21 8.79 5.64
CA ASP A 218 1.09 8.82 4.46
C ASP A 218 0.29 8.67 3.15
N CYS A 219 -0.47 9.70 2.77
CA CYS A 219 -1.48 9.56 1.73
C CYS A 219 -0.99 9.71 0.27
N ASP A 220 0.21 10.22 0.02
CA ASP A 220 0.67 10.63 -1.32
C ASP A 220 1.77 9.73 -1.91
N LEU A 221 2.10 8.60 -1.29
CA LEU A 221 3.11 7.67 -1.78
C LEU A 221 2.66 6.98 -3.07
N ASN A 222 3.52 6.98 -4.07
CA ASN A 222 3.33 6.19 -5.28
C ASN A 222 3.65 4.70 -5.04
N ASP A 223 3.36 3.85 -6.02
CA ASP A 223 3.54 2.39 -5.89
C ASP A 223 4.99 1.97 -5.66
N ALA A 224 5.93 2.69 -6.24
CA ALA A 224 7.35 2.41 -6.10
C ALA A 224 7.84 2.78 -4.69
N ASP A 225 7.37 3.91 -4.14
CA ASP A 225 7.73 4.37 -2.80
C ASP A 225 7.23 3.43 -1.71
N LEU A 226 5.99 2.91 -1.86
CA LEU A 226 5.43 1.93 -0.92
C LEU A 226 6.26 0.64 -0.81
N LEU A 227 6.82 0.17 -1.92
CA LEU A 227 7.72 -0.98 -1.93
C LEU A 227 9.12 -0.60 -1.46
N LEU A 228 9.60 0.58 -1.87
CA LEU A 228 10.91 1.11 -1.52
C LEU A 228 11.08 1.27 0.00
N GLN A 229 10.11 1.85 0.69
CA GLN A 229 10.10 1.99 2.14
C GLN A 229 10.21 0.64 2.87
N ARG A 230 9.75 -0.45 2.24
CA ARG A 230 9.87 -1.82 2.74
C ARG A 230 11.08 -2.56 2.21
N GLY A 231 12.04 -1.87 1.60
CA GLY A 231 13.27 -2.44 1.08
C GLY A 231 13.10 -3.29 -0.19
N ILE A 232 11.96 -3.17 -0.88
CA ILE A 232 11.77 -3.85 -2.17
C ILE A 232 12.03 -2.86 -3.29
N VAL A 233 13.09 -3.11 -4.04
CA VAL A 233 13.58 -2.22 -5.09
C VAL A 233 13.56 -2.89 -6.45
N ARG A 234 13.49 -2.08 -7.50
CA ARG A 234 13.71 -2.59 -8.86
C ARG A 234 15.19 -2.82 -9.12
N TRP A 235 16.01 -1.88 -8.65
CA TRP A 235 17.46 -1.88 -8.68
C TRP A 235 17.98 -1.28 -7.37
N PRO A 236 19.17 -1.69 -6.89
CA PRO A 236 19.77 -1.05 -5.71
C PRO A 236 19.76 0.46 -5.83
N GLU A 237 19.39 1.15 -4.77
CA GLU A 237 19.43 2.60 -4.74
C GLU A 237 20.86 3.13 -4.85
N VAL A 238 20.97 4.37 -5.22
CA VAL A 238 22.25 5.08 -5.29
C VAL A 238 22.22 6.24 -4.30
N LEU A 239 23.18 6.26 -3.40
CA LEU A 239 23.48 7.42 -2.58
C LEU A 239 24.34 8.37 -3.39
N GLU A 240 23.89 9.61 -3.54
CA GLU A 240 24.65 10.67 -4.19
C GLU A 240 25.03 11.74 -3.18
N PHE A 241 26.29 12.10 -3.15
CA PHE A 241 26.78 13.10 -2.22
C PHE A 241 28.01 13.83 -2.77
N ARG A 242 28.28 15.01 -2.23
CA ARG A 242 29.51 15.76 -2.42
C ARG A 242 30.03 16.21 -1.08
N GLY A 243 31.31 15.96 -0.82
CA GLY A 243 31.99 16.36 0.40
C GLY A 243 33.22 15.50 0.67
N SER A 244 33.94 15.80 1.73
CA SER A 244 35.16 15.09 2.14
C SER A 244 34.75 13.83 2.93
N VAL A 245 34.35 12.78 2.22
CA VAL A 245 33.92 11.48 2.76
C VAL A 245 34.95 10.41 2.40
N GLN A 246 35.22 9.53 3.35
CA GLN A 246 35.99 8.29 3.16
C GLN A 246 35.15 7.10 3.66
N THR A 247 35.20 5.98 2.95
CA THR A 247 34.67 4.70 3.40
C THR A 247 35.81 3.72 3.60
N GLU A 248 35.71 2.91 4.64
CA GLU A 248 36.62 1.80 4.93
C GLU A 248 35.82 0.49 4.82
N SER A 249 36.28 -0.42 4.00
CA SER A 249 35.68 -1.74 3.82
C SER A 249 36.07 -2.72 4.94
N ASP A 250 35.41 -3.88 5.00
CA ASP A 250 35.69 -4.95 5.96
C ASP A 250 37.08 -5.60 5.76
N ASP A 251 37.65 -5.52 4.56
CA ASP A 251 39.02 -5.93 4.23
C ASP A 251 40.09 -4.82 4.44
N GLY A 252 39.67 -3.64 4.91
CA GLY A 252 40.54 -2.52 5.26
C GLY A 252 40.90 -1.58 4.10
N GLU A 253 40.32 -1.77 2.91
CA GLU A 253 40.50 -0.85 1.79
C GLU A 253 39.79 0.48 2.04
N ILE A 254 40.43 1.59 1.64
CA ILE A 254 39.90 2.93 1.83
C ILE A 254 39.57 3.57 0.48
N ALA A 255 38.32 4.00 0.31
CA ALA A 255 37.90 4.86 -0.80
C ALA A 255 37.72 6.31 -0.31
N ASP A 256 38.38 7.26 -1.01
CA ASP A 256 38.29 8.69 -0.70
C ASP A 256 37.55 9.44 -1.81
N TYR A 257 36.43 10.07 -1.47
CA TYR A 257 35.54 10.76 -2.42
C TYR A 257 35.76 12.28 -2.47
N ALA A 258 36.69 12.82 -1.69
CA ALA A 258 36.93 14.27 -1.60
C ALA A 258 37.30 14.92 -2.94
N ALA A 259 37.93 14.15 -3.85
CA ALA A 259 38.34 14.62 -5.17
C ALA A 259 37.19 14.74 -6.18
N GLN A 260 36.00 14.20 -5.86
CA GLN A 260 34.85 14.14 -6.76
C GLN A 260 34.10 15.49 -6.79
N ARG A 261 34.57 16.41 -7.63
CA ARG A 261 34.04 17.81 -7.68
C ARG A 261 32.53 17.91 -8.01
N TYR A 262 31.99 16.96 -8.76
CA TYR A 262 30.61 16.96 -9.22
C TYR A 262 29.75 15.96 -8.46
N GLY A 263 30.24 15.49 -7.30
CA GLY A 263 29.58 14.49 -6.49
C GLY A 263 30.05 13.07 -6.79
N ALA A 264 29.87 12.21 -5.82
CA ALA A 264 30.15 10.78 -5.88
C ALA A 264 28.83 9.98 -5.84
N TYR A 265 28.89 8.79 -6.43
CA TYR A 265 27.78 7.84 -6.45
C TYR A 265 28.22 6.57 -5.72
N LEU A 266 27.40 6.13 -4.77
CA LEU A 266 27.64 4.92 -4.03
C LEU A 266 26.40 4.05 -4.07
N ASN A 267 26.56 2.81 -4.54
CA ASN A 267 25.48 1.84 -4.53
C ASN A 267 25.14 1.46 -3.08
N THR A 268 23.88 1.38 -2.72
CA THR A 268 23.44 0.98 -1.38
C THR A 268 23.92 -0.40 -0.98
N ASP A 269 24.10 -1.35 -1.92
CA ASP A 269 24.69 -2.67 -1.66
C ASP A 269 26.12 -2.61 -1.11
N ALA A 270 26.86 -1.54 -1.38
CA ALA A 270 28.21 -1.34 -0.84
C ALA A 270 28.21 -1.32 0.71
N LEU A 271 27.09 -0.97 1.36
CA LEU A 271 26.95 -1.04 2.82
C LEU A 271 27.20 -2.44 3.40
N ARG A 272 27.01 -3.48 2.61
CA ARG A 272 27.27 -4.86 3.05
C ARG A 272 28.74 -5.09 3.42
N HIS A 273 29.64 -4.28 2.85
CA HIS A 273 31.08 -4.38 2.98
C HIS A 273 31.74 -3.14 3.60
N VAL A 274 30.99 -2.06 3.84
CA VAL A 274 31.51 -0.86 4.50
C VAL A 274 31.46 -1.04 6.02
N ARG A 275 32.64 -1.04 6.63
CA ARG A 275 32.82 -1.12 8.09
C ARG A 275 32.71 0.25 8.76
N ASN A 276 33.28 1.30 8.11
CA ASN A 276 33.36 2.62 8.69
C ASN A 276 33.19 3.72 7.65
N VAL A 277 32.62 4.84 8.09
CA VAL A 277 32.51 6.08 7.30
C VAL A 277 33.18 7.20 8.11
N ASN A 278 34.09 7.91 7.47
CA ASN A 278 34.78 9.07 8.04
C ASN A 278 34.56 10.30 7.16
N VAL A 279 34.54 11.45 7.81
CA VAL A 279 34.48 12.77 7.12
C VAL A 279 35.60 13.67 7.65
N ARG A 280 36.01 14.67 6.86
CA ARG A 280 37.06 15.60 7.24
C ARG A 280 36.62 17.04 7.03
N GLY A 281 36.74 17.87 8.08
CA GLY A 281 36.52 19.31 8.03
C GLY A 281 35.09 19.74 7.72
N ILE A 282 34.08 18.86 7.99
CA ILE A 282 32.68 19.16 7.73
C ILE A 282 32.10 19.94 8.91
N SER A 283 31.54 21.12 8.62
CA SER A 283 30.80 21.95 9.57
C SER A 283 29.28 21.96 9.32
N ARG A 284 28.86 21.51 8.12
CA ARG A 284 27.46 21.51 7.71
C ARG A 284 27.15 20.27 6.87
N MET A 285 26.08 19.55 7.20
CA MET A 285 25.50 18.51 6.36
C MET A 285 24.17 18.99 5.83
N ILE A 286 23.99 18.95 4.50
CA ILE A 286 22.78 19.42 3.81
C ILE A 286 22.19 18.24 3.05
N THR A 287 20.94 17.89 3.33
CA THR A 287 20.17 16.94 2.55
C THR A 287 19.21 17.71 1.65
N ILE A 288 19.21 17.41 0.34
CA ILE A 288 18.38 18.08 -0.67
C ILE A 288 17.48 17.04 -1.32
N GLU A 289 16.17 17.30 -1.34
CA GLU A 289 15.19 16.36 -1.88
C GLU A 289 15.24 16.29 -3.40
N ASN A 290 15.19 17.46 -4.07
CA ASN A 290 15.08 17.54 -5.51
C ASN A 290 16.44 17.40 -6.21
N LYS A 291 16.47 16.57 -7.25
CA LYS A 291 17.71 16.28 -7.99
C LYS A 291 18.29 17.50 -8.70
N ALA A 292 17.44 18.34 -9.31
CA ALA A 292 17.90 19.53 -10.03
C ALA A 292 18.54 20.52 -9.04
N ASN A 293 17.92 20.73 -7.88
CA ASN A 293 18.41 21.59 -6.82
C ASN A 293 19.74 21.08 -6.24
N TYR A 294 19.85 19.75 -6.01
CA TYR A 294 21.10 19.14 -5.57
C TYR A 294 22.23 19.39 -6.58
N ILE A 295 22.00 19.12 -7.87
CA ILE A 295 23.01 19.33 -8.92
C ILE A 295 23.39 20.83 -9.01
N TRP A 296 22.39 21.70 -9.05
CA TRP A 296 22.61 23.15 -9.09
C TRP A 296 23.43 23.64 -7.90
N TYR A 297 23.09 23.17 -6.68
CA TYR A 297 23.77 23.57 -5.46
C TYR A 297 25.23 23.14 -5.46
N ILE A 298 25.53 21.88 -5.76
CA ILE A 298 26.92 21.38 -5.78
C ILE A 298 27.79 22.03 -6.88
N GLN A 299 27.19 22.51 -7.94
CA GLN A 299 27.89 23.19 -9.02
C GLN A 299 28.17 24.67 -8.71
N ASN A 300 27.27 25.38 -8.04
CA ASN A 300 27.28 26.82 -7.91
C ASN A 300 27.56 27.34 -6.48
N HIS A 301 27.19 26.57 -5.45
CA HIS A 301 27.18 27.07 -4.07
C HIS A 301 27.92 26.20 -3.05
N HIS A 302 28.40 25.02 -3.41
CA HIS A 302 29.06 24.12 -2.47
C HIS A 302 30.35 24.72 -1.89
N HIS A 303 30.48 24.64 -0.55
CA HIS A 303 31.70 25.02 0.18
C HIS A 303 32.46 23.77 0.66
N ALA A 304 33.80 23.94 0.85
CA ALA A 304 34.68 22.81 1.22
C ALA A 304 34.32 22.14 2.57
N GLN A 305 33.66 22.89 3.45
CA GLN A 305 33.23 22.40 4.78
C GLN A 305 31.80 21.81 4.79
N GLU A 306 31.23 21.57 3.61
CA GLU A 306 29.89 21.01 3.48
C GLU A 306 29.91 19.57 2.97
N LEU A 307 29.02 18.76 3.56
CA LEU A 307 28.60 17.49 3.01
C LEU A 307 27.17 17.65 2.47
N VAL A 308 27.03 17.64 1.17
CA VAL A 308 25.73 17.76 0.50
C VAL A 308 25.29 16.39 0.01
N VAL A 309 24.09 15.97 0.36
CA VAL A 309 23.55 14.63 0.03
C VAL A 309 22.23 14.79 -0.71
N TYR A 310 22.10 14.13 -1.84
CA TYR A 310 20.82 14.00 -2.52
C TYR A 310 19.93 13.00 -1.76
N HIS A 311 18.87 13.50 -1.14
CA HIS A 311 17.93 12.71 -0.37
C HIS A 311 16.96 11.96 -1.28
N GLY A 312 16.29 12.65 -2.18
CA GLY A 312 15.29 12.14 -3.11
C GLY A 312 14.09 11.60 -2.35
N GLY A 313 13.08 12.28 -2.05
CA GLY A 313 11.82 11.85 -1.43
C GLY A 313 11.93 10.70 -0.42
N CYS A 314 11.23 9.59 -0.69
CA CYS A 314 11.35 8.37 0.09
C CYS A 314 12.68 7.65 -0.14
N CYS A 315 13.19 6.98 0.87
CA CYS A 315 14.39 6.15 0.77
C CYS A 315 14.16 4.73 1.31
N SER A 316 14.94 3.78 0.77
CA SER A 316 14.98 2.42 1.29
C SER A 316 15.60 2.38 2.69
N PRO A 317 15.38 1.32 3.47
CA PRO A 317 16.06 1.11 4.74
C PRO A 317 17.58 1.18 4.62
N MET A 318 18.16 0.68 3.52
CA MET A 318 19.60 0.73 3.26
C MET A 318 20.11 2.14 3.02
N LYS A 319 19.41 2.94 2.21
CA LYS A 319 19.76 4.35 2.01
C LYS A 319 19.61 5.15 3.29
N GLY A 320 18.56 4.90 4.08
CA GLY A 320 18.39 5.47 5.42
C GLY A 320 19.54 5.11 6.35
N ARG A 321 20.04 3.87 6.31
CA ARG A 321 21.23 3.45 7.07
C ARG A 321 22.47 4.21 6.65
N TRP A 322 22.69 4.42 5.33
CA TRP A 322 23.78 5.25 4.82
C TRP A 322 23.70 6.69 5.33
N LEU A 323 22.52 7.30 5.29
CA LEU A 323 22.32 8.66 5.78
C LEU A 323 22.66 8.78 7.26
N ARG A 324 22.25 7.80 8.08
CA ARG A 324 22.64 7.74 9.51
C ARG A 324 24.15 7.62 9.70
N MET A 325 24.82 6.74 8.95
CA MET A 325 26.29 6.56 9.04
C MET A 325 27.05 7.85 8.67
N LEU A 326 26.57 8.58 7.64
CA LEU A 326 27.15 9.88 7.27
C LEU A 326 26.91 10.92 8.36
N ALA A 327 25.71 11.04 8.88
CA ALA A 327 25.39 11.98 9.97
C ALA A 327 26.20 11.66 11.23
N ASP A 328 26.33 10.39 11.59
CA ASP A 328 27.16 9.94 12.73
C ASP A 328 28.64 10.27 12.51
N ALA A 329 29.16 10.11 11.28
CA ALA A 329 30.53 10.49 10.97
C ALA A 329 30.77 12.00 11.11
N VAL A 330 29.82 12.83 10.64
CA VAL A 330 29.84 14.27 10.80
C VAL A 330 29.80 14.64 12.29
N ARG A 331 28.89 14.05 13.05
CA ARG A 331 28.70 14.30 14.49
C ARG A 331 29.93 13.92 15.29
N ARG A 332 30.57 12.78 14.99
CA ARG A 332 31.82 12.35 15.63
C ARG A 332 32.97 13.31 15.36
N GLN A 333 33.07 13.81 14.12
CA GLN A 333 34.13 14.72 13.71
C GLN A 333 33.89 16.15 14.23
N ASN A 334 32.65 16.62 14.22
CA ASN A 334 32.26 17.96 14.69
C ASN A 334 30.90 17.92 15.40
N PRO A 335 30.87 17.85 16.73
CA PRO A 335 29.63 17.86 17.51
C PRO A 335 28.78 19.14 17.39
N LYS A 336 29.36 20.21 16.81
CA LYS A 336 28.68 21.49 16.54
C LYS A 336 28.27 21.66 15.08
N ALA A 337 28.37 20.61 14.27
CA ALA A 337 27.96 20.68 12.87
C ALA A 337 26.45 20.95 12.75
N GLU A 338 26.09 21.72 11.74
CA GLU A 338 24.69 21.97 11.39
C GLU A 338 24.19 20.86 10.49
N PHE A 339 22.93 20.41 10.71
CA PHE A 339 22.23 19.46 9.86
C PHE A 339 21.01 20.16 9.26
N LEU A 340 20.98 20.31 7.95
CA LEU A 340 19.97 21.07 7.23
C LEU A 340 19.26 20.17 6.22
N HIS A 341 17.98 20.42 6.02
CA HIS A 341 17.18 19.76 4.99
C HIS A 341 16.45 20.78 4.13
N TRP A 342 16.49 20.58 2.82
CA TRP A 342 15.84 21.41 1.83
C TRP A 342 14.95 20.55 0.94
N SER A 343 13.65 20.83 0.96
CA SER A 343 12.63 20.20 0.13
C SER A 343 11.56 21.19 -0.29
N ASP A 344 10.55 20.73 -1.01
CA ASP A 344 9.41 21.54 -1.42
C ASP A 344 8.70 22.16 -0.21
N ILE A 345 8.17 23.38 -0.39
CA ILE A 345 7.25 23.98 0.59
C ILE A 345 5.83 23.49 0.26
N ASP A 346 5.59 22.22 0.62
CA ASP A 346 4.30 21.56 0.46
C ASP A 346 4.13 20.42 1.49
N ALA A 347 2.96 19.75 1.47
CA ALA A 347 2.68 18.66 2.41
C ALA A 347 3.66 17.47 2.28
N GLY A 348 4.13 17.20 1.06
CA GLY A 348 5.10 16.14 0.77
C GLY A 348 6.44 16.43 1.40
N GLY A 349 7.01 17.61 1.11
CA GLY A 349 8.30 18.04 1.63
C GLY A 349 8.33 18.15 3.15
N PHE A 350 7.23 18.59 3.78
CA PHE A 350 7.14 18.64 5.25
C PHE A 350 7.14 17.24 5.87
N ARG A 351 6.47 16.25 5.26
CA ARG A 351 6.52 14.85 5.71
C ARG A 351 7.90 14.24 5.57
N ILE A 352 8.56 14.48 4.43
CA ILE A 352 9.92 14.00 4.20
C ILE A 352 10.86 14.53 5.27
N PHE A 353 10.73 15.82 5.62
CA PHE A 353 11.52 16.42 6.70
C PHE A 353 11.24 15.76 8.05
N VAL A 354 9.97 15.55 8.41
CA VAL A 354 9.59 14.93 9.68
C VAL A 354 10.15 13.50 9.75
N GLN A 355 9.97 12.70 8.69
CA GLN A 355 10.52 11.33 8.61
C GLN A 355 12.06 11.33 8.72
N LEU A 356 12.74 12.26 8.04
CA LEU A 356 14.19 12.41 8.15
C LEU A 356 14.60 12.70 9.59
N LYS A 357 13.93 13.63 10.24
CA LYS A 357 14.24 14.06 11.61
C LYS A 357 13.98 12.95 12.63
N ASP A 358 12.83 12.30 12.55
CA ASP A 358 12.42 11.32 13.56
C ASP A 358 13.19 10.00 13.45
N HIS A 359 13.57 9.60 12.24
CA HIS A 359 14.15 8.28 12.02
C HIS A 359 15.63 8.27 11.65
N LEU A 360 16.18 9.37 11.12
CA LEU A 360 17.51 9.38 10.54
C LEU A 360 18.45 10.41 11.18
N ILE A 361 18.05 11.68 11.24
CA ILE A 361 18.88 12.80 11.69
C ILE A 361 18.07 13.71 12.65
N PRO A 362 18.02 13.39 13.95
CA PRO A 362 17.18 14.13 14.92
C PRO A 362 17.49 15.63 15.03
N GLU A 363 18.72 16.04 14.74
CA GLU A 363 19.15 17.44 14.79
C GLU A 363 18.80 18.22 13.51
N ALA A 364 18.20 17.58 12.49
CA ALA A 364 17.87 18.24 11.25
C ALA A 364 16.96 19.47 11.47
N ALA A 365 17.33 20.56 10.81
CA ALA A 365 16.54 21.78 10.76
C ALA A 365 16.08 22.04 9.31
N PRO A 366 14.87 22.57 9.09
CA PRO A 366 14.42 22.93 7.76
C PRO A 366 15.23 24.15 7.28
N TRP A 367 15.60 24.14 6.01
CA TRP A 367 16.37 25.18 5.36
C TRP A 367 15.70 25.54 4.03
N HIS A 368 15.45 26.82 3.79
CA HIS A 368 14.65 27.28 2.65
C HIS A 368 13.19 26.72 2.61
N MET A 369 12.65 26.36 3.77
CA MET A 369 11.28 25.85 3.90
C MET A 369 10.40 26.74 4.79
N ASP A 370 10.72 28.02 4.83
CA ASP A 370 10.13 29.03 5.71
C ASP A 370 9.24 30.03 4.94
N VAL A 371 8.60 30.93 5.72
CA VAL A 371 7.74 32.01 5.20
C VAL A 371 8.52 32.96 4.31
N ASP A 372 9.77 33.28 4.68
CA ASP A 372 10.58 34.24 3.92
C ASP A 372 10.89 33.71 2.51
N THR A 373 11.22 32.44 2.39
CA THR A 373 11.40 31.75 1.11
C THR A 373 10.12 31.74 0.29
N LEU A 374 9.00 31.34 0.90
CA LEU A 374 7.70 31.29 0.22
C LEU A 374 7.28 32.67 -0.32
N VAL A 375 7.46 33.72 0.46
CA VAL A 375 7.13 35.10 0.07
C VAL A 375 8.11 35.63 -1.00
N LYS A 376 9.39 35.35 -0.85
CA LYS A 376 10.44 35.78 -1.83
C LYS A 376 10.15 35.23 -3.23
N TYR A 377 9.74 33.98 -3.32
CA TYR A 377 9.50 33.32 -4.60
C TYR A 377 8.00 33.20 -4.96
N LYS A 378 7.12 33.98 -4.31
CA LYS A 378 5.67 33.96 -4.52
C LYS A 378 5.25 34.05 -5.98
N ALA A 379 5.96 34.81 -6.80
CA ALA A 379 5.67 34.94 -8.24
C ALA A 379 5.79 33.61 -9.03
N ARG A 380 6.47 32.62 -8.46
CA ARG A 380 6.67 31.28 -9.02
C ARG A 380 5.89 30.21 -8.26
N ALA A 381 5.21 30.59 -7.19
CA ALA A 381 4.38 29.68 -6.42
C ALA A 381 3.14 29.25 -7.21
N VAL A 382 2.66 28.05 -6.93
CA VAL A 382 1.45 27.51 -7.53
C VAL A 382 0.32 27.45 -6.51
N SER A 383 -0.95 27.57 -6.97
CA SER A 383 -2.12 27.51 -6.08
C SER A 383 -2.27 26.12 -5.46
N LEU A 384 -2.93 26.06 -4.31
CA LEU A 384 -3.35 24.80 -3.69
C LEU A 384 -4.35 24.08 -4.60
N ARG A 385 -4.14 22.75 -4.80
CA ARG A 385 -4.82 22.01 -5.87
C ARG A 385 -6.30 21.77 -5.63
N THR A 386 -6.70 21.49 -4.37
CA THR A 386 -8.06 21.03 -4.04
C THR A 386 -8.43 21.37 -2.59
N ASP A 387 -9.74 21.36 -2.28
CA ASP A 387 -10.23 21.51 -0.90
C ASP A 387 -9.74 20.36 0.03
N SER A 388 -9.51 19.17 -0.52
CA SER A 388 -8.96 18.05 0.26
C SER A 388 -7.50 18.31 0.66
N TYR A 389 -6.71 18.90 -0.22
CA TYR A 389 -5.33 19.28 0.06
C TYR A 389 -5.26 20.42 1.09
N ARG A 390 -6.16 21.40 1.00
CA ARG A 390 -6.29 22.46 2.01
C ARG A 390 -6.59 21.89 3.40
N ARG A 391 -7.55 20.97 3.51
CA ARG A 391 -7.86 20.28 4.78
C ARG A 391 -6.70 19.49 5.33
N LEU A 392 -5.88 18.89 4.46
CA LEU A 392 -4.67 18.21 4.87
C LEU A 392 -3.68 19.19 5.53
N LEU A 393 -3.41 20.35 4.92
CA LEU A 393 -2.55 21.39 5.51
C LEU A 393 -3.12 21.92 6.84
N GLU A 394 -4.45 22.08 6.95
CA GLU A 394 -5.11 22.46 8.21
C GLU A 394 -4.96 21.41 9.32
N GLN A 395 -4.89 20.12 8.96
CA GLN A 395 -4.59 19.03 9.90
C GLN A 395 -3.13 19.06 10.34
N MET A 396 -2.20 19.16 9.38
CA MET A 396 -0.75 19.29 9.66
C MET A 396 -0.45 20.50 10.56
N GLN A 397 -1.12 21.64 10.36
CA GLN A 397 -0.94 22.83 11.20
C GLN A 397 -1.28 22.58 12.68
N LYS A 398 -2.17 21.64 12.98
CA LYS A 398 -2.60 21.28 14.34
C LYS A 398 -1.78 20.16 14.95
N ASP A 399 -1.02 19.45 14.13
CA ASP A 399 -0.23 18.31 14.54
C ASP A 399 1.09 18.76 15.15
N PRO A 400 1.46 18.31 16.38
CA PRO A 400 2.71 18.65 17.04
C PRO A 400 3.97 18.30 16.23
N GLU A 401 3.93 17.28 15.39
CA GLU A 401 5.06 16.84 14.55
C GLU A 401 5.47 17.92 13.51
N TYR A 402 4.51 18.71 13.04
CA TYR A 402 4.72 19.78 12.05
C TYR A 402 4.87 21.18 12.66
N MET A 403 5.07 21.28 13.98
CA MET A 403 5.12 22.56 14.69
C MET A 403 6.17 23.52 14.10
N VAL A 404 7.30 22.99 13.61
CA VAL A 404 8.38 23.78 12.98
C VAL A 404 7.92 24.52 11.73
N PHE A 405 6.87 24.02 11.05
CA PHE A 405 6.30 24.60 9.84
C PHE A 405 5.02 25.39 10.07
N ARG A 406 4.60 25.61 11.32
CA ARG A 406 3.29 26.20 11.63
C ARG A 406 3.06 27.56 10.96
N GLU A 407 4.07 28.42 10.95
CA GLU A 407 3.98 29.74 10.32
C GLU A 407 3.93 29.63 8.80
N THR A 408 4.74 28.74 8.22
CA THR A 408 4.75 28.48 6.78
C THR A 408 3.39 27.90 6.33
N LEU A 409 2.85 26.93 7.08
CA LEU A 409 1.52 26.36 6.82
C LEU A 409 0.41 27.43 6.89
N SER A 410 0.48 28.35 7.87
CA SER A 410 -0.45 29.48 7.95
C SER A 410 -0.38 30.37 6.70
N CYS A 411 0.82 30.73 6.29
CA CYS A 411 1.05 31.56 5.10
C CYS A 411 0.55 30.88 3.81
N MET A 412 0.82 29.56 3.67
CA MET A 412 0.31 28.77 2.53
C MET A 412 -1.22 28.79 2.45
N LEU A 413 -1.89 28.59 3.58
CA LEU A 413 -3.35 28.55 3.67
C LEU A 413 -3.99 29.93 3.41
N GLU A 414 -3.40 31.01 3.95
CA GLU A 414 -3.87 32.37 3.78
C GLU A 414 -3.70 32.89 2.35
N GLN A 415 -2.58 32.54 1.71
CA GLN A 415 -2.24 33.01 0.38
C GLN A 415 -2.65 32.05 -0.74
N ASP A 416 -3.15 30.88 -0.41
CA ASP A 416 -3.55 29.79 -1.33
C ASP A 416 -2.41 29.33 -2.25
N ILE A 417 -1.17 29.22 -1.71
CA ILE A 417 0.03 28.88 -2.47
C ILE A 417 0.87 27.77 -1.84
N ARG A 418 1.63 27.09 -2.67
CA ARG A 418 2.74 26.18 -2.34
C ARG A 418 3.91 26.47 -3.27
N LEU A 419 5.11 26.04 -2.91
CA LEU A 419 6.32 26.31 -3.70
C LEU A 419 7.09 25.01 -3.99
N GLU A 420 7.32 24.73 -5.26
CA GLU A 420 8.24 23.68 -5.70
C GLU A 420 9.69 24.18 -5.51
N GLN A 421 10.58 23.30 -5.11
CA GLN A 421 11.97 23.63 -4.79
C GLN A 421 12.73 24.25 -5.97
N GLU A 422 12.40 23.84 -7.22
CA GLU A 422 13.01 24.38 -8.44
C GLU A 422 12.74 25.87 -8.67
N ALA A 423 11.70 26.41 -8.05
CA ALA A 423 11.41 27.83 -8.14
C ALA A 423 12.58 28.72 -7.63
N GLU A 424 13.44 28.17 -6.78
CA GLU A 424 14.59 28.90 -6.21
C GLU A 424 15.80 28.95 -7.12
N ILE A 425 15.91 28.05 -8.10
CA ILE A 425 17.08 27.93 -8.97
C ILE A 425 16.85 28.52 -10.38
N LEU A 426 15.64 28.99 -10.64
CA LEU A 426 15.27 29.68 -11.88
C LEU A 426 15.54 31.19 -11.75
#